data_c38d299f34fc8eaa5c02e66a95acb00a
#
_entry.id   c38d299f34fc8eaa5c02e66a95acb00a
#
_cell.length_a   1.000
_cell.length_b   1.000
_cell.length_c   1.000
_cell.angle_alpha   90.00
_cell.angle_beta   90.00
_cell.angle_gamma   90.00
#
_symmetry.space_group_name_H-M   'P 1'
#
loop_
_entity.id
_entity.type
_entity.pdbx_description
1 polymer ?
#
loop_
_entity_poly.entity_id
_entity_poly.type
_entity_poly.pdbx_seq_one_letter_code
_entity_poly.pdbx_strand_id
1 'polypeptide(L)'
;SVGTPFEKVCRPILFVEADLLRLYPSFFRSTLVGLISSTCRPALAGPFQSDFYKVLCPTIEVFEYPRFWQIWKHGRGMRCFWEALQQYRPTVLHGVWPAHARLLNFLSHQIGVPYVLSFFEFPTGIRRLIYPFEGAAALLAASEPIAESLRHSGSKGDRQIYTVRPGCYVEDTCACFAEPNRLPSLVSVYPLNKAEEVEPFLQALRHLRLDGFEFFAAILGSGRAEHTVRRRIQLLGLSSIMSVVPIEESIHDVLCGADIFVYLRTQKRYDPLLLEVMGAGLAVAGAADSIGHLLQDGRTAVLFEPDDELSIYAALKKLLSRPEWARQIALAAQDYVRRNHPVSGMVEHLVQIYLSVQNPNP
;
A
#
# COMPACT_ATOMS: atom_id res chain seq x y z
N SER A 1 33.54 19.42 31.74
CA SER A 1 32.43 18.48 31.56
C SER A 1 31.67 18.85 30.28
N VAL A 2 32.07 18.21 29.19
CA VAL A 2 31.37 18.30 27.90
C VAL A 2 30.12 17.43 28.02
N GLY A 3 28.95 18.09 28.13
CA GLY A 3 27.66 17.42 28.07
C GLY A 3 27.52 16.72 26.73
N THR A 4 27.42 15.41 26.73
CA THR A 4 26.98 14.64 25.58
C THR A 4 25.67 15.24 25.04
N PRO A 5 25.57 15.59 23.76
CA PRO A 5 24.29 16.02 23.19
C PRO A 5 23.31 14.88 23.37
N PHE A 6 22.23 15.12 24.12
CA PHE A 6 21.09 14.21 24.16
C PHE A 6 20.66 13.98 22.72
N GLU A 7 20.95 12.82 22.17
CA GLU A 7 20.38 12.38 20.91
C GLU A 7 18.85 12.50 21.05
N LYS A 8 18.28 13.47 20.35
CA LYS A 8 16.82 13.69 20.36
C LYS A 8 16.19 12.45 19.75
N VAL A 9 15.72 11.55 20.58
CA VAL A 9 15.04 10.32 20.15
C VAL A 9 13.78 10.71 19.40
N CYS A 10 13.72 10.40 18.11
CA CYS A 10 12.54 10.60 17.27
C CYS A 10 11.45 9.57 17.67
N ARG A 11 10.26 10.07 18.01
CA ARG A 11 9.09 9.26 18.43
C ARG A 11 7.89 9.55 17.54
N PRO A 12 7.88 9.06 16.30
CA PRO A 12 6.76 9.23 15.40
C PRO A 12 5.59 8.33 15.79
N ILE A 13 4.37 8.85 15.69
CA ILE A 13 3.16 8.04 15.73
C ILE A 13 2.54 8.01 14.34
N LEU A 14 2.42 6.81 13.75
CA LEU A 14 1.81 6.60 12.45
C LEU A 14 0.31 6.33 12.63
N PHE A 15 -0.52 7.20 12.08
CA PHE A 15 -1.98 7.06 12.08
C PHE A 15 -2.42 6.31 10.83
N VAL A 16 -3.06 5.15 11.02
CA VAL A 16 -3.40 4.22 9.96
C VAL A 16 -4.81 3.67 10.16
N GLU A 17 -5.57 3.56 9.06
CA GLU A 17 -6.84 2.84 9.05
C GLU A 17 -6.62 1.32 9.05
N ALA A 18 -7.48 0.58 9.78
CA ALA A 18 -7.36 -0.87 9.90
C ALA A 18 -7.40 -1.60 8.54
N ASP A 19 -8.23 -1.13 7.60
CA ASP A 19 -8.35 -1.73 6.27
C ASP A 19 -7.08 -1.56 5.44
N LEU A 20 -6.38 -0.42 5.59
CA LEU A 20 -5.10 -0.19 4.93
C LEU A 20 -3.98 -1.05 5.52
N LEU A 21 -4.00 -1.23 6.83
CA LEU A 21 -3.04 -2.08 7.53
C LEU A 21 -3.15 -3.55 7.07
N ARG A 22 -4.38 -4.03 6.84
CA ARG A 22 -4.64 -5.37 6.29
C ARG A 22 -4.26 -5.50 4.83
N LEU A 23 -4.46 -4.44 4.04
CA LEU A 23 -4.18 -4.46 2.61
C LEU A 23 -2.68 -4.35 2.30
N TYR A 24 -1.91 -3.65 3.14
CA TYR A 24 -0.49 -3.35 2.95
C TYR A 24 0.37 -3.75 4.15
N PRO A 25 0.25 -4.97 4.68
CA PRO A 25 0.96 -5.37 5.90
C PRO A 25 2.48 -5.27 5.75
N SER A 26 3.03 -5.72 4.62
CA SER A 26 4.47 -5.70 4.34
C SER A 26 5.02 -4.27 4.26
N PHE A 27 4.28 -3.34 3.66
CA PHE A 27 4.66 -1.92 3.60
C PHE A 27 4.76 -1.32 5.02
N PHE A 28 3.76 -1.53 5.87
CA PHE A 28 3.79 -1.02 7.24
C PHE A 28 4.86 -1.69 8.08
N ARG A 29 5.00 -3.01 7.96
CA ARG A 29 6.07 -3.75 8.66
C ARG A 29 7.45 -3.22 8.28
N SER A 30 7.73 -3.07 6.99
CA SER A 30 9.00 -2.55 6.48
C SER A 30 9.28 -1.14 7.00
N THR A 31 8.26 -0.27 6.98
CA THR A 31 8.37 1.10 7.49
C THR A 31 8.69 1.12 8.98
N LEU A 32 7.97 0.34 9.77
CA LEU A 32 8.15 0.30 11.23
C LEU A 32 9.49 -0.29 11.64
N VAL A 33 9.87 -1.42 11.05
CA VAL A 33 11.18 -2.07 11.30
C VAL A 33 12.32 -1.14 10.89
N GLY A 34 12.19 -0.49 9.73
CA GLY A 34 13.19 0.47 9.26
C GLY A 34 13.34 1.66 10.19
N LEU A 35 12.24 2.23 10.70
CA LEU A 35 12.28 3.32 11.68
C LEU A 35 12.93 2.90 13.00
N ILE A 36 12.64 1.69 13.50
CA ILE A 36 13.29 1.14 14.71
C ILE A 36 14.79 1.02 14.48
N SER A 37 15.21 0.48 13.33
CA SER A 37 16.61 0.33 12.98
C SER A 37 17.37 1.65 12.86
N SER A 38 16.64 2.75 12.62
CA SER A 38 17.18 4.12 12.51
C SER A 38 17.13 4.91 13.83
N THR A 39 17.14 4.24 14.98
CA THR A 39 17.09 4.84 16.32
C THR A 39 15.79 5.59 16.67
N CYS A 40 14.76 5.49 15.82
CA CYS A 40 13.44 5.98 16.14
C CYS A 40 12.69 5.01 17.07
N ARG A 41 11.72 5.56 17.81
CA ARG A 41 10.73 4.77 18.56
C ARG A 41 9.36 5.00 17.94
N PRO A 42 9.01 4.30 16.84
CA PRO A 42 7.71 4.48 16.22
C PRO A 42 6.59 3.84 17.05
N ALA A 43 5.39 4.38 16.92
CA ALA A 43 4.17 3.78 17.40
C ALA A 43 3.10 3.81 16.32
N LEU A 44 2.05 2.99 16.47
CA LEU A 44 0.87 2.99 15.61
C LEU A 44 -0.32 3.61 16.35
N ALA A 45 -1.17 4.31 15.63
CA ALA A 45 -2.46 4.76 16.12
C ALA A 45 -3.55 4.49 15.09
N GLY A 46 -4.68 3.96 15.53
CA GLY A 46 -5.79 3.68 14.63
C GLY A 46 -7.06 3.24 15.33
N PRO A 47 -8.20 3.18 14.61
CA PRO A 47 -9.45 2.65 15.11
C PRO A 47 -9.45 1.10 14.99
N PHE A 48 -8.50 0.44 15.63
CA PHE A 48 -8.31 -1.00 15.54
C PHE A 48 -9.38 -1.74 16.36
N GLN A 49 -9.94 -2.80 15.80
CA GLN A 49 -10.92 -3.67 16.45
C GLN A 49 -10.42 -5.12 16.62
N SER A 50 -9.18 -5.39 16.22
CA SER A 50 -8.59 -6.74 16.27
C SER A 50 -7.10 -6.66 16.57
N ASP A 51 -6.56 -7.75 17.13
CA ASP A 51 -5.14 -7.86 17.48
C ASP A 51 -4.19 -8.06 16.26
N PHE A 52 -4.71 -7.91 15.04
CA PHE A 52 -3.93 -8.10 13.81
C PHE A 52 -2.64 -7.25 13.77
N TYR A 53 -2.68 -6.04 14.31
CA TYR A 53 -1.50 -5.17 14.38
C TYR A 53 -0.37 -5.75 15.24
N LYS A 54 -0.68 -6.61 16.23
CA LYS A 54 0.32 -7.28 17.08
C LYS A 54 1.21 -8.24 16.28
N VAL A 55 0.69 -8.78 15.18
CA VAL A 55 1.44 -9.68 14.29
C VAL A 55 2.44 -8.91 13.43
N LEU A 56 2.13 -7.65 13.09
CA LEU A 56 3.01 -6.83 12.25
C LEU A 56 4.34 -6.49 12.91
N CYS A 57 4.28 -6.07 14.17
CA CYS A 57 5.47 -5.76 14.95
C CYS A 57 5.14 -5.82 16.45
N PRO A 58 5.40 -6.92 17.14
CA PRO A 58 4.99 -7.13 18.54
C PRO A 58 5.66 -6.18 19.54
N THR A 59 6.72 -5.50 19.16
CA THR A 59 7.48 -4.57 20.01
C THR A 59 7.02 -3.11 19.93
N ILE A 60 6.03 -2.80 19.09
CA ILE A 60 5.55 -1.44 18.88
C ILE A 60 4.38 -1.13 19.79
N GLU A 61 4.40 0.06 20.37
CA GLU A 61 3.25 0.60 21.10
C GLU A 61 2.12 0.91 20.12
N VAL A 62 0.90 0.56 20.51
CA VAL A 62 -0.29 0.77 19.70
C VAL A 62 -1.33 1.53 20.50
N PHE A 63 -1.82 2.60 19.91
CA PHE A 63 -2.82 3.49 20.49
C PHE A 63 -4.15 3.35 19.74
N GLU A 64 -5.19 3.00 20.44
CA GLU A 64 -6.54 2.89 19.88
C GLU A 64 -7.34 4.14 20.17
N TYR A 65 -8.05 4.65 19.16
CA TYR A 65 -9.01 5.73 19.31
C TYR A 65 -10.36 5.38 18.68
N PRO A 66 -11.47 5.97 19.15
CA PRO A 66 -12.80 5.66 18.62
C PRO A 66 -12.93 6.03 17.14
N ARG A 67 -13.50 5.15 16.32
CA ARG A 67 -13.72 5.37 14.87
C ARG A 67 -14.48 6.68 14.58
N PHE A 68 -15.42 7.04 15.45
CA PHE A 68 -16.20 8.28 15.37
C PHE A 68 -15.70 9.33 16.37
N TRP A 69 -14.40 9.57 16.42
CA TRP A 69 -13.76 10.49 17.36
C TRP A 69 -14.36 11.91 17.37
N GLN A 70 -14.88 12.40 16.21
CA GLN A 70 -15.52 13.73 16.12
C GLN A 70 -16.74 13.85 17.05
N ILE A 71 -17.51 12.76 17.20
CA ILE A 71 -18.69 12.69 18.07
C ILE A 71 -18.26 12.47 19.52
N TRP A 72 -17.23 11.65 19.72
CA TRP A 72 -16.78 11.19 21.04
C TRP A 72 -15.54 11.91 21.57
N LYS A 73 -15.18 13.08 20.99
CA LYS A 73 -13.94 13.81 21.36
C LYS A 73 -13.81 14.15 22.85
N HIS A 74 -14.90 14.23 23.59
CA HIS A 74 -14.94 14.42 25.04
C HIS A 74 -15.27 13.14 25.82
N GLY A 75 -15.43 12.02 25.15
CA GLY A 75 -15.74 10.73 25.74
C GLY A 75 -14.56 10.08 26.45
N ARG A 76 -14.85 9.06 27.28
CA ARG A 76 -13.84 8.31 28.05
C ARG A 76 -12.72 7.72 27.16
N GLY A 77 -13.09 7.14 26.01
CA GLY A 77 -12.11 6.55 25.08
C GLY A 77 -11.08 7.54 24.54
N MET A 78 -11.53 8.74 24.17
CA MET A 78 -10.60 9.81 23.74
C MET A 78 -9.74 10.34 24.88
N ARG A 79 -10.26 10.34 26.10
CA ARG A 79 -9.47 10.75 27.28
C ARG A 79 -8.34 9.75 27.56
N CYS A 80 -8.63 8.46 27.57
CA CYS A 80 -7.61 7.42 27.74
C CYS A 80 -6.54 7.48 26.62
N PHE A 81 -6.98 7.64 25.36
CA PHE A 81 -6.06 7.83 24.24
C PHE A 81 -5.17 9.05 24.42
N TRP A 82 -5.73 10.15 24.89
CA TRP A 82 -5.02 11.38 25.22
C TRP A 82 -3.95 11.19 26.30
N GLU A 83 -4.32 10.60 27.43
CA GLU A 83 -3.39 10.29 28.53
C GLU A 83 -2.25 9.41 28.06
N ALA A 84 -2.54 8.39 27.25
CA ALA A 84 -1.52 7.51 26.65
C ALA A 84 -0.57 8.28 25.73
N LEU A 85 -1.08 9.19 24.90
CA LEU A 85 -0.24 10.05 24.04
C LEU A 85 0.68 10.96 24.87
N GLN A 86 0.17 11.55 25.95
CA GLN A 86 0.98 12.41 26.83
C GLN A 86 2.10 11.61 27.51
N GLN A 87 1.84 10.37 27.91
CA GLN A 87 2.84 9.49 28.51
C GLN A 87 3.92 9.09 27.51
N TYR A 88 3.53 8.76 26.26
CA TYR A 88 4.44 8.40 25.19
C TYR A 88 5.34 9.55 24.76
N ARG A 89 4.86 10.79 24.83
CA ARG A 89 5.56 12.01 24.40
C ARG A 89 6.01 11.94 22.93
N PRO A 90 5.06 11.87 21.97
CA PRO A 90 5.39 11.87 20.56
C PRO A 90 6.16 13.13 20.17
N THR A 91 7.01 13.03 19.17
CA THR A 91 7.74 14.18 18.62
C THR A 91 7.19 14.61 17.25
N VAL A 92 6.48 13.74 16.58
CA VAL A 92 5.77 14.01 15.33
C VAL A 92 4.58 13.08 15.19
N LEU A 93 3.49 13.57 14.62
CA LEU A 93 2.31 12.79 14.25
C LEU A 93 2.32 12.60 12.73
N HIS A 94 2.20 11.36 12.25
CA HIS A 94 2.22 11.07 10.81
C HIS A 94 0.93 10.40 10.37
N GLY A 95 0.09 11.14 9.64
CA GLY A 95 -1.06 10.57 8.95
C GLY A 95 -0.64 9.89 7.66
N VAL A 96 -0.69 8.57 7.63
CA VAL A 96 -0.33 7.83 6.42
C VAL A 96 -1.34 8.03 5.29
N TRP A 97 -2.47 8.66 5.60
CA TRP A 97 -3.53 9.00 4.65
C TRP A 97 -4.12 10.39 4.93
N PRO A 98 -4.56 11.14 3.90
CA PRO A 98 -5.16 12.47 4.08
C PRO A 98 -6.40 12.50 4.97
N ALA A 99 -7.11 11.38 5.10
CA ALA A 99 -8.29 11.26 5.98
C ALA A 99 -7.99 11.59 7.45
N HIS A 100 -6.75 11.41 7.89
CA HIS A 100 -6.31 11.73 9.24
C HIS A 100 -6.10 13.23 9.49
N ALA A 101 -6.12 14.09 8.46
CA ALA A 101 -5.79 15.50 8.57
C ALA A 101 -6.54 16.25 9.67
N ARG A 102 -7.87 16.01 9.81
CA ARG A 102 -8.69 16.67 10.84
C ARG A 102 -8.32 16.22 12.26
N LEU A 103 -8.09 14.93 12.44
CA LEU A 103 -7.70 14.37 13.73
C LEU A 103 -6.32 14.90 14.13
N LEU A 104 -5.37 14.86 13.19
CA LEU A 104 -4.00 15.30 13.45
C LEU A 104 -3.89 16.79 13.69
N ASN A 105 -4.66 17.60 12.96
CA ASN A 105 -4.73 19.02 13.22
C ASN A 105 -5.27 19.30 14.64
N PHE A 106 -6.32 18.61 15.05
CA PHE A 106 -6.86 18.70 16.41
C PHE A 106 -5.80 18.29 17.45
N LEU A 107 -5.18 17.12 17.30
CA LEU A 107 -4.17 16.60 18.24
C LEU A 107 -2.94 17.52 18.30
N SER A 108 -2.43 17.96 17.15
CA SER A 108 -1.28 18.84 17.05
C SER A 108 -1.46 20.14 17.86
N HIS A 109 -2.61 20.78 17.73
CA HIS A 109 -2.94 21.98 18.52
C HIS A 109 -3.00 21.70 20.01
N GLN A 110 -3.45 20.54 20.40
CA GLN A 110 -3.63 20.21 21.80
C GLN A 110 -2.32 19.82 22.50
N ILE A 111 -1.42 19.09 21.83
CA ILE A 111 -0.16 18.62 22.45
C ILE A 111 1.07 19.41 22.01
N GLY A 112 0.90 20.38 21.11
CA GLY A 112 2.02 21.19 20.62
C GLY A 112 3.03 20.41 19.79
N VAL A 113 2.61 19.32 19.10
CA VAL A 113 3.47 18.44 18.30
C VAL A 113 3.14 18.61 16.83
N PRO A 114 4.13 18.83 15.94
CA PRO A 114 3.89 18.96 14.51
C PRO A 114 3.34 17.66 13.91
N TYR A 115 2.60 17.80 12.80
CA TYR A 115 2.16 16.63 12.05
C TYR A 115 2.50 16.73 10.58
N VAL A 116 2.66 15.54 9.95
CA VAL A 116 2.90 15.37 8.52
C VAL A 116 1.82 14.46 7.92
N LEU A 117 1.57 14.60 6.63
CA LEU A 117 0.55 13.81 5.90
C LEU A 117 1.15 13.18 4.66
N SER A 118 0.94 11.88 4.47
CA SER A 118 1.29 11.16 3.24
C SER A 118 0.14 11.13 2.24
N PHE A 119 0.51 11.20 0.96
CA PHE A 119 -0.41 11.16 -0.18
C PHE A 119 0.04 10.07 -1.15
N PHE A 120 -0.83 9.09 -1.33
CA PHE A 120 -0.66 8.00 -2.29
C PHE A 120 -1.57 8.17 -3.52
N GLU A 121 -2.39 9.21 -3.56
CA GLU A 121 -3.31 9.52 -4.64
C GLU A 121 -3.32 11.03 -4.91
N PHE A 122 -3.80 11.41 -6.10
CA PHE A 122 -4.00 12.82 -6.41
C PHE A 122 -5.05 13.43 -5.48
N PRO A 123 -4.80 14.61 -4.91
CA PRO A 123 -5.80 15.35 -4.16
C PRO A 123 -6.87 15.88 -5.12
N THR A 124 -7.94 15.11 -5.36
CA THR A 124 -8.99 15.47 -6.32
C THR A 124 -10.19 16.15 -5.67
N GLY A 125 -10.71 17.23 -6.30
CA GLY A 125 -12.04 17.80 -6.11
C GLY A 125 -12.50 18.04 -4.67
N ILE A 126 -13.64 17.48 -4.30
CA ILE A 126 -14.31 17.64 -3.00
C ILE A 126 -13.41 17.17 -1.82
N ARG A 127 -12.55 16.17 -2.00
CA ARG A 127 -11.64 15.69 -0.94
C ARG A 127 -10.70 16.77 -0.44
N ARG A 128 -10.28 17.70 -1.30
CA ARG A 128 -9.46 18.85 -0.94
C ARG A 128 -10.19 19.82 0.01
N LEU A 129 -11.51 19.99 -0.16
CA LEU A 129 -12.34 20.81 0.73
C LEU A 129 -12.66 20.08 2.05
N ILE A 130 -12.67 18.75 2.02
CA ILE A 130 -13.03 17.90 3.17
C ILE A 130 -11.82 17.71 4.11
N TYR A 131 -10.60 17.67 3.58
CA TYR A 131 -9.38 17.43 4.37
C TYR A 131 -8.55 18.71 4.48
N PRO A 132 -8.74 19.51 5.55
CA PRO A 132 -7.93 20.70 5.79
C PRO A 132 -6.52 20.25 6.22
N PHE A 133 -5.59 20.24 5.29
CA PHE A 133 -4.17 19.97 5.60
C PHE A 133 -3.37 21.25 5.85
N GLU A 134 -4.07 22.35 6.13
CA GLU A 134 -3.48 23.68 6.32
C GLU A 134 -2.56 23.78 7.53
N GLY A 135 -2.74 22.96 8.55
CA GLY A 135 -1.87 22.89 9.71
C GLY A 135 -0.72 21.88 9.62
N ALA A 136 -0.61 21.11 8.52
CA ALA A 136 0.48 20.15 8.37
C ALA A 136 1.83 20.85 8.21
N ALA A 137 2.85 20.41 8.94
CA ALA A 137 4.21 20.92 8.84
C ALA A 137 4.87 20.51 7.51
N ALA A 138 4.54 19.32 6.99
CA ALA A 138 4.99 18.85 5.69
C ALA A 138 3.96 17.92 5.04
N LEU A 139 3.99 17.86 3.69
CA LEU A 139 3.21 16.93 2.88
C LEU A 139 4.18 15.97 2.18
N LEU A 140 3.89 14.67 2.26
CA LEU A 140 4.73 13.61 1.73
C LEU A 140 4.01 12.94 0.55
N ALA A 141 4.54 13.05 -0.64
CA ALA A 141 3.99 12.44 -1.85
C ALA A 141 4.70 11.13 -2.16
N ALA A 142 3.95 10.06 -2.43
CA ALA A 142 4.52 8.75 -2.78
C ALA A 142 5.24 8.75 -4.14
N SER A 143 4.96 9.73 -5.01
CA SER A 143 5.61 9.87 -6.32
C SER A 143 5.68 11.34 -6.74
N GLU A 144 6.55 11.65 -7.70
CA GLU A 144 6.70 13.02 -8.21
C GLU A 144 5.42 13.58 -8.86
N PRO A 145 4.65 12.83 -9.67
CA PRO A 145 3.37 13.33 -10.19
C PRO A 145 2.39 13.75 -9.08
N ILE A 146 2.36 13.04 -7.94
CA ILE A 146 1.54 13.42 -6.79
C ILE A 146 2.09 14.72 -6.16
N ALA A 147 3.41 14.84 -6.01
CA ALA A 147 4.05 16.04 -5.47
C ALA A 147 3.76 17.28 -6.33
N GLU A 148 3.88 17.15 -7.65
CA GLU A 148 3.53 18.22 -8.59
C GLU A 148 2.05 18.62 -8.47
N SER A 149 1.14 17.65 -8.38
CA SER A 149 -0.28 17.93 -8.18
C SER A 149 -0.54 18.67 -6.87
N LEU A 150 0.17 18.32 -5.79
CA LEU A 150 0.08 19.04 -4.52
C LEU A 150 0.59 20.49 -4.63
N ARG A 151 1.71 20.72 -5.32
CA ARG A 151 2.26 22.07 -5.58
C ARG A 151 1.29 22.93 -6.39
N HIS A 152 0.71 22.38 -7.46
CA HIS A 152 -0.27 23.10 -8.31
C HIS A 152 -1.62 23.28 -7.63
N SER A 153 -1.94 22.51 -6.61
CA SER A 153 -3.23 22.61 -5.93
C SER A 153 -3.42 23.86 -5.09
N GLY A 154 -2.45 24.79 -5.09
CA GLY A 154 -2.57 26.14 -4.52
C GLY A 154 -2.78 26.15 -3.01
N SER A 155 -2.10 25.27 -2.27
CA SER A 155 -2.04 25.42 -0.82
C SER A 155 -1.30 26.72 -0.51
N LYS A 156 -2.03 27.76 -0.11
CA LYS A 156 -1.48 29.05 0.29
C LYS A 156 -0.57 28.82 1.53
N GLY A 157 0.73 29.01 1.37
CA GLY A 157 1.74 28.92 2.41
C GLY A 157 3.01 28.22 1.93
N ASP A 158 4.17 28.58 2.48
CA ASP A 158 5.51 28.00 2.24
C ASP A 158 5.65 26.57 2.78
N ARG A 159 4.69 25.69 2.46
CA ARG A 159 4.73 24.30 2.94
C ARG A 159 5.73 23.50 2.17
N GLN A 160 6.50 22.74 2.91
CA GLN A 160 7.44 21.80 2.34
C GLN A 160 6.69 20.57 1.82
N ILE A 161 6.84 20.28 0.52
CA ILE A 161 6.31 19.09 -0.14
C ILE A 161 7.48 18.23 -0.52
N TYR A 162 7.53 17.01 0.05
CA TYR A 162 8.60 16.06 -0.19
C TYR A 162 8.09 14.88 -1.00
N THR A 163 8.91 14.38 -1.92
CA THR A 163 8.66 13.08 -2.57
C THR A 163 9.32 12.00 -1.76
N VAL A 164 8.53 11.18 -1.07
CA VAL A 164 9.00 10.02 -0.30
C VAL A 164 8.49 8.76 -0.99
N ARG A 165 9.35 8.15 -1.79
CA ARG A 165 9.01 6.92 -2.50
C ARG A 165 8.85 5.78 -1.51
N PRO A 166 7.71 5.03 -1.54
CA PRO A 166 7.55 3.83 -0.74
C PRO A 166 8.66 2.82 -1.01
N GLY A 167 9.19 2.24 0.05
CA GLY A 167 10.21 1.19 -0.02
C GLY A 167 9.60 -0.19 0.16
N CYS A 168 10.28 -1.20 -0.40
CA CYS A 168 9.91 -2.60 -0.27
C CYS A 168 11.17 -3.45 -0.10
N TYR A 169 11.06 -4.53 0.69
CA TYR A 169 12.06 -5.60 0.68
C TYR A 169 11.87 -6.43 -0.59
N VAL A 170 12.98 -6.80 -1.19
CA VAL A 170 13.01 -7.57 -2.43
C VAL A 170 13.56 -8.95 -2.12
N GLU A 171 12.83 -9.98 -2.52
CA GLU A 171 13.25 -11.36 -2.33
C GLU A 171 14.52 -11.69 -3.14
N ASP A 172 15.32 -12.61 -2.62
CA ASP A 172 16.53 -13.07 -3.30
C ASP A 172 16.21 -13.99 -4.49
N THR A 173 15.03 -14.63 -4.45
CA THR A 173 14.55 -15.52 -5.50
C THR A 173 13.41 -14.88 -6.28
N CYS A 174 13.29 -15.25 -7.56
CA CYS A 174 12.18 -14.83 -8.41
C CYS A 174 11.10 -15.91 -8.40
N ALA A 175 9.88 -15.56 -7.96
CA ALA A 175 8.77 -16.51 -7.83
C ALA A 175 8.24 -17.00 -9.20
N CYS A 176 8.25 -16.12 -10.21
CA CYS A 176 7.69 -16.40 -11.53
C CYS A 176 8.29 -17.65 -12.16
N PHE A 177 7.47 -18.69 -12.38
CA PHE A 177 7.85 -19.99 -12.94
C PHE A 177 9.12 -20.58 -12.29
N ALA A 178 9.23 -20.46 -10.97
CA ALA A 178 10.35 -21.00 -10.20
C ALA A 178 10.37 -22.55 -10.22
N GLU A 179 9.21 -23.16 -10.30
CA GLU A 179 9.02 -24.62 -10.32
C GLU A 179 8.50 -25.10 -11.68
N PRO A 180 9.35 -25.66 -12.55
CA PRO A 180 9.00 -25.98 -13.94
C PRO A 180 7.84 -26.99 -14.10
N ASN A 181 7.63 -27.84 -13.10
CA ASN A 181 6.60 -28.90 -13.14
C ASN A 181 5.31 -28.54 -12.41
N ARG A 182 5.21 -27.35 -11.86
CA ARG A 182 4.01 -26.84 -11.21
C ARG A 182 3.10 -26.20 -12.24
N LEU A 183 1.77 -26.39 -12.08
CA LEU A 183 0.82 -25.62 -12.88
C LEU A 183 0.96 -24.14 -12.59
N PRO A 184 0.99 -23.28 -13.62
CA PRO A 184 1.05 -21.83 -13.45
C PRO A 184 -0.05 -21.32 -12.55
N SER A 185 0.28 -20.40 -11.65
CA SER A 185 -0.67 -19.78 -10.74
C SER A 185 -0.79 -18.28 -10.97
N LEU A 186 -2.03 -17.84 -11.14
CA LEU A 186 -2.41 -16.45 -11.35
C LEU A 186 -3.10 -15.91 -10.10
N VAL A 187 -2.65 -14.79 -9.60
CA VAL A 187 -3.22 -14.18 -8.39
C VAL A 187 -3.61 -12.73 -8.65
N SER A 188 -4.76 -12.31 -8.15
CA SER A 188 -5.18 -10.92 -8.10
C SER A 188 -5.61 -10.55 -6.69
N VAL A 189 -5.33 -9.34 -6.25
CA VAL A 189 -5.84 -8.78 -4.99
C VAL A 189 -6.86 -7.70 -5.34
N TYR A 190 -8.13 -7.96 -5.05
CA TYR A 190 -9.21 -7.07 -5.46
C TYR A 190 -10.35 -7.00 -4.45
N PRO A 191 -10.84 -5.80 -4.07
CA PRO A 191 -12.02 -5.67 -3.21
C PRO A 191 -13.27 -6.02 -4.02
N LEU A 192 -13.98 -7.07 -3.61
CA LEU A 192 -15.16 -7.57 -4.31
C LEU A 192 -16.42 -6.76 -3.97
N ASN A 193 -16.42 -5.48 -4.33
CA ASN A 193 -17.55 -4.57 -4.07
C ASN A 193 -18.60 -4.59 -5.17
N LYS A 194 -18.17 -4.82 -6.42
CA LYS A 194 -19.02 -4.93 -7.61
C LYS A 194 -18.53 -6.08 -8.47
N ALA A 195 -19.45 -6.94 -8.91
CA ALA A 195 -19.10 -8.11 -9.70
C ALA A 195 -18.65 -7.72 -11.13
N GLU A 196 -19.19 -6.64 -11.66
CA GLU A 196 -18.89 -6.14 -12.99
C GLU A 196 -17.41 -5.77 -13.19
N GLU A 197 -16.76 -5.34 -12.11
CA GLU A 197 -15.35 -4.90 -12.15
C GLU A 197 -14.37 -6.08 -12.39
N VAL A 198 -14.76 -7.32 -12.09
CA VAL A 198 -13.94 -8.51 -12.31
C VAL A 198 -14.43 -9.37 -13.49
N GLU A 199 -15.56 -9.03 -14.08
CA GLU A 199 -16.17 -9.79 -15.18
C GLU A 199 -15.23 -9.94 -16.40
N PRO A 200 -14.55 -8.89 -16.91
CA PRO A 200 -13.61 -9.02 -18.02
C PRO A 200 -12.46 -10.00 -17.73
N PHE A 201 -11.98 -10.03 -16.50
CA PHE A 201 -10.96 -10.98 -16.07
C PHE A 201 -11.48 -12.42 -16.06
N LEU A 202 -12.70 -12.65 -15.55
CA LEU A 202 -13.31 -13.99 -15.55
C LEU A 202 -13.52 -14.52 -16.98
N GLN A 203 -13.94 -13.65 -17.90
CA GLN A 203 -14.10 -14.01 -19.30
C GLN A 203 -12.75 -14.32 -19.97
N ALA A 204 -11.70 -13.54 -19.67
CA ALA A 204 -10.35 -13.79 -20.14
C ALA A 204 -9.83 -15.16 -19.69
N LEU A 205 -10.06 -15.54 -18.43
CA LEU A 205 -9.71 -16.88 -17.91
C LEU A 205 -10.49 -17.99 -18.61
N ARG A 206 -11.76 -17.75 -18.94
CA ARG A 206 -12.57 -18.70 -19.73
C ARG A 206 -11.98 -18.90 -21.13
N HIS A 207 -11.58 -17.81 -21.81
CA HIS A 207 -10.93 -17.92 -23.13
C HIS A 207 -9.63 -18.72 -23.06
N LEU A 208 -8.78 -18.48 -22.06
CA LEU A 208 -7.55 -19.26 -21.85
C LEU A 208 -7.83 -20.75 -21.67
N ARG A 209 -8.84 -21.08 -20.87
CA ARG A 209 -9.25 -22.47 -20.66
C ARG A 209 -9.75 -23.15 -21.95
N LEU A 210 -10.55 -22.44 -22.74
CA LEU A 210 -11.04 -22.94 -24.02
C LEU A 210 -9.90 -23.15 -25.03
N ASP A 211 -8.84 -22.37 -24.96
CA ASP A 211 -7.61 -22.54 -25.74
C ASP A 211 -6.70 -23.69 -25.23
N GLY A 212 -7.10 -24.35 -24.13
CA GLY A 212 -6.37 -25.50 -23.60
C GLY A 212 -5.24 -25.15 -22.63
N PHE A 213 -5.16 -23.91 -22.14
CA PHE A 213 -4.20 -23.56 -21.09
C PHE A 213 -4.60 -24.19 -19.75
N GLU A 214 -3.63 -24.78 -19.08
CA GLU A 214 -3.76 -25.30 -17.72
C GLU A 214 -3.11 -24.33 -16.74
N PHE A 215 -3.87 -23.88 -15.73
CA PHE A 215 -3.44 -22.95 -14.70
C PHE A 215 -4.39 -22.98 -13.50
N PHE A 216 -3.94 -22.44 -12.39
CA PHE A 216 -4.81 -22.04 -11.27
C PHE A 216 -4.93 -20.52 -11.19
N ALA A 217 -6.09 -20.03 -10.76
CA ALA A 217 -6.32 -18.63 -10.52
C ALA A 217 -6.94 -18.39 -9.14
N ALA A 218 -6.56 -17.27 -8.49
CA ALA A 218 -7.18 -16.86 -7.24
C ALA A 218 -7.42 -15.35 -7.22
N ILE A 219 -8.58 -14.94 -6.68
CA ILE A 219 -8.80 -13.56 -6.26
C ILE A 219 -8.73 -13.53 -4.74
N LEU A 220 -7.75 -12.79 -4.21
CA LEU A 220 -7.65 -12.47 -2.79
C LEU A 220 -8.47 -11.22 -2.52
N GLY A 221 -9.53 -11.37 -1.75
CA GLY A 221 -10.42 -10.27 -1.45
C GLY A 221 -11.75 -10.71 -0.88
N SER A 222 -12.45 -9.76 -0.30
CA SER A 222 -13.81 -9.91 0.20
C SER A 222 -14.62 -8.66 -0.11
N GLY A 223 -15.93 -8.77 -0.05
CA GLY A 223 -16.81 -7.64 -0.31
C GLY A 223 -18.25 -8.08 -0.53
N ARG A 224 -19.16 -7.11 -0.65
CA ARG A 224 -20.60 -7.37 -0.80
C ARG A 224 -20.97 -8.14 -2.08
N ALA A 225 -20.13 -8.13 -3.09
CA ALA A 225 -20.35 -8.85 -4.35
C ALA A 225 -19.71 -10.24 -4.39
N GLU A 226 -19.05 -10.70 -3.34
CA GLU A 226 -18.33 -11.98 -3.31
C GLU A 226 -19.21 -13.15 -3.73
N HIS A 227 -20.43 -13.26 -3.19
CA HIS A 227 -21.38 -14.31 -3.56
C HIS A 227 -21.73 -14.27 -5.05
N THR A 228 -21.93 -13.09 -5.62
CA THR A 228 -22.22 -12.91 -7.05
C THR A 228 -21.04 -13.33 -7.91
N VAL A 229 -19.82 -12.98 -7.52
CA VAL A 229 -18.58 -13.37 -8.19
C VAL A 229 -18.40 -14.90 -8.16
N ARG A 230 -18.59 -15.55 -7.00
CA ARG A 230 -18.54 -17.02 -6.90
C ARG A 230 -19.56 -17.71 -7.80
N ARG A 231 -20.79 -17.19 -7.85
CA ARG A 231 -21.81 -17.70 -8.76
C ARG A 231 -21.40 -17.52 -10.23
N ARG A 232 -20.79 -16.39 -10.56
CA ARG A 232 -20.32 -16.13 -11.93
C ARG A 232 -19.20 -17.09 -12.34
N ILE A 233 -18.25 -17.37 -11.46
CA ILE A 233 -17.21 -18.39 -11.65
C ILE A 233 -17.83 -19.76 -11.97
N GLN A 234 -18.88 -20.16 -11.26
CA GLN A 234 -19.60 -21.42 -11.53
C GLN A 234 -20.26 -21.42 -12.91
N LEU A 235 -20.99 -20.35 -13.26
CA LEU A 235 -21.67 -20.22 -14.55
C LEU A 235 -20.70 -20.24 -15.74
N LEU A 236 -19.50 -19.72 -15.57
CA LEU A 236 -18.44 -19.75 -16.59
C LEU A 236 -17.67 -21.06 -16.62
N GLY A 237 -17.99 -22.01 -15.74
CA GLY A 237 -17.32 -23.31 -15.65
C GLY A 237 -15.89 -23.24 -15.11
N LEU A 238 -15.54 -22.20 -14.34
CA LEU A 238 -14.18 -21.97 -13.83
C LEU A 238 -13.93 -22.57 -12.43
N SER A 239 -14.93 -23.19 -11.79
CA SER A 239 -14.85 -23.63 -10.38
C SER A 239 -13.72 -24.61 -10.07
N SER A 240 -13.25 -25.36 -11.08
CA SER A 240 -12.14 -26.32 -10.90
C SER A 240 -10.75 -25.67 -10.93
N ILE A 241 -10.63 -24.46 -11.43
CA ILE A 241 -9.35 -23.77 -11.65
C ILE A 241 -9.27 -22.41 -10.97
N MET A 242 -10.35 -21.93 -10.35
CA MET A 242 -10.40 -20.60 -9.78
C MET A 242 -11.05 -20.58 -8.41
N SER A 243 -10.44 -19.84 -7.48
CA SER A 243 -10.92 -19.64 -6.12
C SER A 243 -11.01 -18.14 -5.77
N VAL A 244 -11.94 -17.83 -4.86
CA VAL A 244 -11.99 -16.54 -4.18
C VAL A 244 -11.60 -16.79 -2.72
N VAL A 245 -10.57 -16.10 -2.23
CA VAL A 245 -10.01 -16.30 -0.89
C VAL A 245 -10.06 -14.98 -0.13
N PRO A 246 -10.64 -14.94 1.07
CA PRO A 246 -10.58 -13.75 1.91
C PRO A 246 -9.13 -13.40 2.27
N ILE A 247 -8.86 -12.10 2.40
CA ILE A 247 -7.56 -11.62 2.90
C ILE A 247 -7.62 -11.70 4.43
N GLU A 248 -7.25 -12.83 5.01
CA GLU A 248 -7.25 -13.03 6.47
C GLU A 248 -5.84 -12.99 7.06
N GLU A 249 -4.82 -13.43 6.30
CA GLU A 249 -3.43 -13.54 6.75
C GLU A 249 -2.44 -13.04 5.70
N SER A 250 -1.22 -13.51 5.72
CA SER A 250 -0.12 -13.01 4.91
C SER A 250 -0.37 -13.10 3.39
N ILE A 251 -0.69 -11.97 2.76
CA ILE A 251 -0.68 -11.86 1.29
C ILE A 251 0.69 -12.26 0.74
N HIS A 252 1.75 -11.94 1.46
CA HIS A 252 3.14 -12.20 1.07
C HIS A 252 3.39 -13.67 0.74
N ASP A 253 2.95 -14.61 1.58
CA ASP A 253 3.16 -16.04 1.36
C ASP A 253 2.47 -16.52 0.07
N VAL A 254 1.28 -15.97 -0.22
CA VAL A 254 0.56 -16.28 -1.46
C VAL A 254 1.29 -15.71 -2.67
N LEU A 255 1.84 -14.49 -2.56
CA LEU A 255 2.61 -13.88 -3.63
C LEU A 255 3.88 -14.67 -3.91
N CYS A 256 4.64 -15.05 -2.89
CA CYS A 256 5.87 -15.86 -3.07
C CYS A 256 5.61 -17.25 -3.70
N GLY A 257 4.37 -17.74 -3.61
CA GLY A 257 3.95 -18.99 -4.23
C GLY A 257 3.30 -18.85 -5.60
N ALA A 258 3.13 -17.64 -6.14
CA ALA A 258 2.47 -17.39 -7.41
C ALA A 258 3.45 -17.06 -8.55
N ASP A 259 3.00 -17.23 -9.79
CA ASP A 259 3.79 -16.96 -11.00
C ASP A 259 3.44 -15.62 -11.64
N ILE A 260 2.15 -15.32 -11.74
CA ILE A 260 1.63 -14.13 -12.41
C ILE A 260 0.69 -13.38 -11.48
N PHE A 261 0.91 -12.10 -11.35
CA PHE A 261 0.00 -11.19 -10.67
C PHE A 261 -0.85 -10.42 -11.70
N VAL A 262 -2.18 -10.45 -11.53
CA VAL A 262 -3.12 -9.75 -12.39
C VAL A 262 -3.63 -8.51 -11.68
N TYR A 263 -3.14 -7.35 -12.10
CA TYR A 263 -3.48 -6.05 -11.49
C TYR A 263 -4.67 -5.43 -12.22
N LEU A 264 -5.87 -5.63 -11.66
CA LEU A 264 -7.15 -5.21 -12.26
C LEU A 264 -7.55 -3.75 -11.94
N ARG A 265 -6.77 -3.07 -11.10
CA ARG A 265 -7.14 -1.73 -10.64
C ARG A 265 -6.82 -0.67 -11.69
N THR A 266 -7.80 0.21 -11.95
CA THR A 266 -7.67 1.38 -12.83
C THR A 266 -7.39 2.66 -12.04
N GLN A 267 -7.17 2.57 -10.73
CA GLN A 267 -7.15 3.73 -9.85
C GLN A 267 -5.92 4.61 -10.07
N LYS A 268 -6.14 5.91 -10.11
CA LYS A 268 -5.12 6.97 -10.10
C LYS A 268 -4.47 7.09 -8.70
N ARG A 269 -3.90 6.00 -8.21
CA ARG A 269 -3.37 5.84 -6.87
C ARG A 269 -2.06 5.06 -6.93
N TYR A 270 -1.06 5.52 -6.20
CA TYR A 270 0.14 4.73 -5.96
C TYR A 270 -0.21 3.52 -5.08
N ASP A 271 0.06 2.33 -5.55
CA ASP A 271 -0.30 1.09 -4.84
C ASP A 271 0.97 0.39 -4.31
N PRO A 272 1.23 0.44 -2.98
CA PRO A 272 2.39 -0.25 -2.39
C PRO A 272 2.41 -1.76 -2.63
N LEU A 273 1.25 -2.38 -2.88
CA LEU A 273 1.16 -3.81 -3.19
C LEU A 273 1.93 -4.17 -4.46
N LEU A 274 1.95 -3.29 -5.47
CA LEU A 274 2.72 -3.53 -6.69
C LEU A 274 4.22 -3.66 -6.42
N LEU A 275 4.75 -2.90 -5.46
CA LEU A 275 6.16 -3.04 -5.06
C LEU A 275 6.43 -4.40 -4.43
N GLU A 276 5.52 -4.90 -3.59
CA GLU A 276 5.62 -6.22 -2.97
C GLU A 276 5.56 -7.33 -4.02
N VAL A 277 4.61 -7.24 -4.95
CA VAL A 277 4.46 -8.18 -6.08
C VAL A 277 5.71 -8.23 -6.95
N MET A 278 6.22 -7.05 -7.35
CA MET A 278 7.44 -6.94 -8.15
C MET A 278 8.66 -7.40 -7.34
N GLY A 279 8.71 -7.09 -6.05
CA GLY A 279 9.77 -7.49 -5.13
C GLY A 279 9.83 -9.00 -4.89
N ALA A 280 8.68 -9.67 -4.88
CA ALA A 280 8.60 -11.13 -4.82
C ALA A 280 8.96 -11.82 -6.16
N GLY A 281 9.08 -11.05 -7.24
CA GLY A 281 9.48 -11.56 -8.55
C GLY A 281 8.35 -12.27 -9.30
N LEU A 282 7.11 -11.77 -9.22
CA LEU A 282 6.00 -12.21 -10.07
C LEU A 282 6.03 -11.46 -11.41
N ALA A 283 5.60 -12.13 -12.48
CA ALA A 283 5.27 -11.43 -13.72
C ALA A 283 3.96 -10.66 -13.53
N VAL A 284 3.94 -9.37 -13.85
CA VAL A 284 2.75 -8.54 -13.69
C VAL A 284 2.04 -8.38 -15.04
N ALA A 285 0.76 -8.76 -15.09
CA ALA A 285 -0.17 -8.31 -16.11
C ALA A 285 -1.09 -7.24 -15.48
N GLY A 286 -1.20 -6.05 -16.06
CA GLY A 286 -1.94 -4.99 -15.40
C GLY A 286 -2.39 -3.86 -16.30
N ALA A 287 -3.35 -3.07 -15.80
CA ALA A 287 -3.72 -1.81 -16.42
C ALA A 287 -2.57 -0.79 -16.31
N ALA A 288 -2.46 0.09 -17.28
CA ALA A 288 -1.45 1.14 -17.26
C ALA A 288 -1.55 1.98 -15.97
N ASP A 289 -0.44 2.08 -15.26
CA ASP A 289 -0.34 2.91 -14.05
C ASP A 289 0.09 4.33 -14.44
N SER A 290 -0.77 5.30 -14.19
CA SER A 290 -0.53 6.70 -14.52
C SER A 290 0.25 7.47 -13.43
N ILE A 291 0.50 6.86 -12.27
CA ILE A 291 1.02 7.59 -11.10
C ILE A 291 2.43 7.16 -10.70
N GLY A 292 2.69 5.86 -10.70
CA GLY A 292 3.94 5.32 -10.15
C GLY A 292 5.00 5.04 -11.21
N HIS A 293 4.60 4.93 -12.47
CA HIS A 293 5.45 4.45 -13.57
C HIS A 293 6.12 3.08 -13.28
N LEU A 294 5.48 2.29 -12.39
CA LEU A 294 5.98 0.98 -11.99
C LEU A 294 5.79 -0.03 -13.11
N LEU A 295 4.62 0.01 -13.78
CA LEU A 295 4.26 -0.91 -14.85
C LEU A 295 4.65 -0.30 -16.21
N GLN A 296 5.68 -0.87 -16.84
CA GLN A 296 6.19 -0.49 -18.15
C GLN A 296 6.03 -1.67 -19.10
N ASP A 297 5.24 -1.49 -20.17
CA ASP A 297 4.93 -2.58 -21.11
C ASP A 297 6.18 -3.21 -21.73
N GLY A 298 6.22 -4.54 -21.71
CA GLY A 298 7.34 -5.34 -22.22
C GLY A 298 8.64 -5.21 -21.42
N ARG A 299 8.68 -4.43 -20.34
CA ARG A 299 9.86 -4.22 -19.51
C ARG A 299 9.71 -4.70 -18.08
N THR A 300 8.71 -4.18 -17.34
CA THR A 300 8.41 -4.59 -15.95
C THR A 300 7.04 -5.24 -15.82
N ALA A 301 6.22 -5.17 -16.88
CA ALA A 301 4.87 -5.73 -16.91
C ALA A 301 4.42 -6.01 -18.34
N VAL A 302 3.28 -6.66 -18.48
CA VAL A 302 2.49 -6.72 -19.72
C VAL A 302 1.22 -5.93 -19.48
N LEU A 303 0.99 -4.89 -20.27
CA LEU A 303 -0.16 -4.03 -20.09
C LEU A 303 -1.39 -4.53 -20.84
N PHE A 304 -2.57 -4.24 -20.29
CA PHE A 304 -3.86 -4.51 -20.91
C PHE A 304 -4.87 -3.40 -20.60
N GLU A 305 -5.94 -3.35 -21.38
CA GLU A 305 -7.11 -2.49 -21.11
C GLU A 305 -8.04 -3.25 -20.13
N PRO A 306 -8.31 -2.69 -18.93
CA PRO A 306 -8.94 -3.43 -17.83
C PRO A 306 -10.41 -3.81 -18.09
N ASP A 307 -11.12 -3.05 -18.92
CA ASP A 307 -12.53 -3.31 -19.27
C ASP A 307 -12.68 -4.15 -20.54
N ASP A 308 -11.54 -4.60 -21.12
CA ASP A 308 -11.51 -5.42 -22.34
C ASP A 308 -11.00 -6.84 -22.04
N GLU A 309 -11.93 -7.82 -22.07
CA GLU A 309 -11.62 -9.22 -21.82
C GLU A 309 -10.59 -9.79 -22.80
N LEU A 310 -10.60 -9.35 -24.07
CA LEU A 310 -9.66 -9.82 -25.09
C LEU A 310 -8.27 -9.26 -24.89
N SER A 311 -8.17 -8.01 -24.40
CA SER A 311 -6.90 -7.40 -24.03
C SER A 311 -6.27 -8.12 -22.83
N ILE A 312 -7.06 -8.41 -21.78
CA ILE A 312 -6.62 -9.19 -20.62
C ILE A 312 -6.18 -10.60 -21.05
N TYR A 313 -7.01 -11.28 -21.86
CA TYR A 313 -6.70 -12.60 -22.41
C TYR A 313 -5.38 -12.60 -23.18
N ALA A 314 -5.16 -11.64 -24.08
CA ALA A 314 -3.94 -11.55 -24.88
C ALA A 314 -2.69 -11.36 -24.00
N ALA A 315 -2.77 -10.53 -22.97
CA ALA A 315 -1.68 -10.30 -22.02
C ALA A 315 -1.33 -11.57 -21.24
N LEU A 316 -2.35 -12.25 -20.68
CA LEU A 316 -2.17 -13.49 -19.92
C LEU A 316 -1.67 -14.63 -20.80
N LYS A 317 -2.23 -14.79 -22.01
CA LYS A 317 -1.77 -15.77 -23.01
C LYS A 317 -0.31 -15.58 -23.34
N LYS A 318 0.14 -14.34 -23.52
CA LYS A 318 1.54 -14.01 -23.81
C LYS A 318 2.48 -14.44 -22.69
N LEU A 319 2.10 -14.24 -21.42
CA LEU A 319 2.87 -14.68 -20.25
C LEU A 319 2.89 -16.21 -20.11
N LEU A 320 1.73 -16.86 -20.23
CA LEU A 320 1.60 -18.31 -20.09
C LEU A 320 2.29 -19.09 -21.22
N SER A 321 2.26 -18.55 -22.45
CA SER A 321 2.90 -19.20 -23.63
C SER A 321 4.40 -19.05 -23.66
N ARG A 322 4.99 -18.13 -22.86
CA ARG A 322 6.42 -17.81 -22.88
C ARG A 322 6.99 -17.67 -21.48
N PRO A 323 7.05 -18.77 -20.70
CA PRO A 323 7.48 -18.73 -19.28
C PRO A 323 8.85 -18.09 -19.08
N GLU A 324 9.82 -18.38 -19.94
CA GLU A 324 11.17 -17.79 -19.87
C GLU A 324 11.14 -16.27 -20.05
N TRP A 325 10.34 -15.79 -20.98
CA TRP A 325 10.18 -14.34 -21.19
C TRP A 325 9.42 -13.68 -20.04
N ALA A 326 8.36 -14.33 -19.52
CA ALA A 326 7.63 -13.85 -18.35
C ALA A 326 8.57 -13.73 -17.14
N ARG A 327 9.46 -14.71 -16.94
CA ARG A 327 10.47 -14.67 -15.89
C ARG A 327 11.48 -13.53 -16.10
N GLN A 328 11.89 -13.24 -17.32
CA GLN A 328 12.78 -12.10 -17.62
C GLN A 328 12.12 -10.76 -17.24
N ILE A 329 10.82 -10.58 -17.54
CA ILE A 329 10.07 -9.39 -17.15
C ILE A 329 9.97 -9.30 -15.62
N ALA A 330 9.68 -10.41 -14.93
CA ALA A 330 9.61 -10.46 -13.48
C ALA A 330 10.97 -10.09 -12.82
N LEU A 331 12.07 -10.61 -13.33
CA LEU A 331 13.42 -10.26 -12.86
C LEU A 331 13.75 -8.77 -13.11
N ALA A 332 13.36 -8.23 -14.26
CA ALA A 332 13.55 -6.81 -14.55
C ALA A 332 12.72 -5.91 -13.62
N ALA A 333 11.49 -6.33 -13.30
CA ALA A 333 10.63 -5.66 -12.34
C ALA A 333 11.23 -5.71 -10.92
N GLN A 334 11.73 -6.87 -10.50
CA GLN A 334 12.39 -7.07 -9.21
C GLN A 334 13.65 -6.20 -9.08
N ASP A 335 14.48 -6.14 -10.11
CA ASP A 335 15.68 -5.29 -10.15
C ASP A 335 15.31 -3.78 -10.13
N TYR A 336 14.24 -3.39 -10.82
CA TYR A 336 13.72 -2.03 -10.76
C TYR A 336 13.33 -1.62 -9.33
N VAL A 337 12.61 -2.47 -8.60
CA VAL A 337 12.22 -2.21 -7.20
C VAL A 337 13.46 -2.14 -6.32
N ARG A 338 14.40 -3.06 -6.46
CA ARG A 338 15.65 -3.10 -5.67
C ARG A 338 16.45 -1.80 -5.79
N ARG A 339 16.52 -1.23 -7.00
CA ARG A 339 17.28 0.01 -7.24
C ARG A 339 16.54 1.28 -6.84
N ASN A 340 15.22 1.34 -7.04
CA ASN A 340 14.47 2.59 -6.96
C ASN A 340 13.61 2.71 -5.71
N HIS A 341 13.36 1.58 -5.00
CA HIS A 341 12.46 1.49 -3.87
C HIS A 341 13.08 0.77 -2.66
N PRO A 342 14.35 1.05 -2.27
CA PRO A 342 14.93 0.46 -1.07
C PRO A 342 14.24 0.99 0.18
N VAL A 343 13.96 0.12 1.15
CA VAL A 343 13.38 0.50 2.45
C VAL A 343 14.26 1.51 3.18
N SER A 344 15.59 1.33 3.12
CA SER A 344 16.56 2.24 3.73
C SER A 344 16.42 3.68 3.23
N GLY A 345 16.29 3.87 1.92
CA GLY A 345 16.09 5.20 1.33
C GLY A 345 14.78 5.87 1.74
N MET A 346 13.68 5.11 1.79
CA MET A 346 12.40 5.62 2.30
C MET A 346 12.51 6.05 3.76
N VAL A 347 13.10 5.20 4.59
CA VAL A 347 13.23 5.45 6.04
C VAL A 347 14.15 6.64 6.32
N GLU A 348 15.27 6.73 5.62
CA GLU A 348 16.19 7.87 5.73
C GLU A 348 15.47 9.20 5.44
N HIS A 349 14.71 9.29 4.36
CA HIS A 349 13.91 10.47 4.04
C HIS A 349 12.87 10.77 5.12
N LEU A 350 12.15 9.75 5.61
CA LEU A 350 11.16 9.94 6.68
C LEU A 350 11.81 10.51 7.94
N VAL A 351 12.95 9.95 8.38
CA VAL A 351 13.67 10.41 9.57
C VAL A 351 14.15 11.85 9.39
N GLN A 352 14.74 12.20 8.25
CA GLN A 352 15.16 13.56 7.94
C GLN A 352 14.00 14.56 8.03
N ILE A 353 12.84 14.21 7.46
CA ILE A 353 11.64 15.04 7.50
C ILE A 353 11.13 15.17 8.95
N TYR A 354 11.07 14.08 9.71
CA TYR A 354 10.62 14.13 11.11
C TYR A 354 11.53 15.04 11.95
N LEU A 355 12.84 14.97 11.77
CA LEU A 355 13.79 15.83 12.48
C LEU A 355 13.67 17.30 12.06
N SER A 356 13.43 17.58 10.78
CA SER A 356 13.27 18.95 10.28
C SER A 356 12.02 19.62 10.82
N VAL A 357 10.88 18.93 10.90
CA VAL A 357 9.62 19.49 11.40
C VAL A 357 9.57 19.63 12.92
N GLN A 358 10.41 18.89 13.65
CA GLN A 358 10.56 19.03 15.11
C GLN A 358 11.33 20.30 15.50
N ASN A 359 12.20 20.78 14.62
CA ASN A 359 13.01 21.96 14.83
C ASN A 359 12.85 22.87 13.61
N PRO A 360 11.71 23.53 13.43
CA PRO A 360 11.61 24.53 12.39
C PRO A 360 12.70 25.58 12.67
N ASN A 361 13.68 25.69 11.76
CA ASN A 361 14.63 26.78 11.82
C ASN A 361 13.83 28.09 11.86
N PRO A 362 14.19 29.03 12.77
CA PRO A 362 13.52 30.33 12.89
C PRO A 362 13.62 31.15 11.60
#